data_214d1617881c0c36a2747fdbfd45ded1
#
_entry.id   214d1617881c0c36a2747fdbfd45ded1
#
_cell.length_a   1.000
_cell.length_b   1.000
_cell.length_c   1.000
_cell.angle_alpha   90.00
_cell.angle_beta   90.00
_cell.angle_gamma   90.00
#
_symmetry.space_group_name_H-M   'P 1'
#
loop_
_entity.id
_entity.type
_entity.pdbx_description
1 polymer ?
#
loop_
_entity_poly.entity_id
_entity_poly.type
_entity_poly.pdbx_seq_one_letter_code
_entity_poly.pdbx_strand_id
1 'polypeptide(L)'
;ALPIFIGFSNMLSYDFKIKPLREASSSNIMPAVVNYRVKDGERTGSLKTNPREAATIVALMKACMEQKEYAGKTFGVISLLGDNQVKEIQQRIDKEIDSKDIVARNILCGNSANFQGDERDVIFLSMVDSNEKSGPLPMMTYGVDDAYRKRYNVAASRARDQLWVVDSLDAASDLKPGDLRKRLIDYSMNPKAFSNEHRKIEKKSESPFEEAVAKNLFDCGYHIVQQWEVGAYRIDMVALYKNSAVAIEC
;
A
#
# COMPACT_ATOMS: atom_id res chain seq x y z
N ALA A 1 11.00 -1.85 -0.83
CA ALA A 1 9.73 -1.24 -0.40
C ALA A 1 9.71 -1.04 1.12
N LEU A 2 8.93 -0.09 1.62
CA LEU A 2 8.71 0.10 3.07
C LEU A 2 7.90 -1.07 3.66
N PRO A 3 8.02 -1.35 4.98
CA PRO A 3 7.25 -2.39 5.66
C PRO A 3 5.75 -2.31 5.40
N ILE A 4 5.22 -1.09 5.34
CA ILE A 4 3.82 -0.82 5.10
C ILE A 4 3.33 -1.28 3.71
N PHE A 5 4.16 -1.27 2.67
CA PHE A 5 3.78 -1.76 1.33
C PHE A 5 3.84 -3.28 1.25
N ILE A 6 4.84 -3.86 1.93
CA ILE A 6 4.98 -5.32 2.05
C ILE A 6 3.85 -5.91 2.89
N GLY A 7 3.28 -5.16 3.83
CA GLY A 7 2.17 -5.59 4.66
C GLY A 7 0.95 -6.05 3.85
N PHE A 8 0.53 -5.29 2.83
CA PHE A 8 -0.55 -5.72 1.93
C PHE A 8 -0.19 -6.99 1.16
N SER A 9 1.01 -7.04 0.59
CA SER A 9 1.51 -8.21 -0.14
C SER A 9 1.59 -9.45 0.76
N ASN A 10 2.05 -9.29 1.98
CA ASN A 10 2.09 -10.35 2.99
C ASN A 10 0.70 -10.88 3.30
N MET A 11 -0.26 -10.01 3.59
CA MET A 11 -1.65 -10.37 3.85
C MET A 11 -2.28 -11.11 2.64
N LEU A 12 -1.93 -10.71 1.41
CA LEU A 12 -2.56 -11.22 0.21
C LEU A 12 -1.95 -12.53 -0.30
N SER A 13 -0.64 -12.71 -0.18
CA SER A 13 0.08 -13.73 -0.97
C SER A 13 1.16 -14.51 -0.21
N TYR A 14 1.60 -14.05 0.96
CA TYR A 14 2.79 -14.62 1.59
C TYR A 14 2.59 -15.03 3.04
N ASP A 15 1.35 -15.07 3.54
CA ASP A 15 1.01 -15.46 4.92
C ASP A 15 1.95 -14.78 5.94
N PHE A 16 2.27 -13.51 5.70
CA PHE A 16 3.16 -12.69 6.51
C PHE A 16 4.61 -13.19 6.66
N LYS A 17 5.07 -14.04 5.74
CA LYS A 17 6.43 -14.63 5.80
C LYS A 17 7.52 -13.72 5.25
N ILE A 18 7.17 -12.68 4.45
CA ILE A 18 8.17 -11.74 3.91
C ILE A 18 8.53 -10.70 4.96
N LYS A 19 9.82 -10.60 5.26
CA LYS A 19 10.37 -9.57 6.14
C LYS A 19 10.86 -8.38 5.31
N PRO A 20 10.41 -7.14 5.61
CA PRO A 20 10.92 -5.96 4.93
C PRO A 20 12.38 -5.70 5.34
N LEU A 21 13.22 -5.39 4.35
CA LEU A 21 14.62 -5.04 4.58
C LEU A 21 14.84 -3.53 4.83
N ARG A 22 13.82 -2.70 4.53
CA ARG A 22 13.89 -1.25 4.64
C ARG A 22 13.06 -0.78 5.84
N GLU A 23 13.64 0.08 6.67
CA GLU A 23 12.95 0.65 7.83
C GLU A 23 11.92 1.73 7.42
N ALA A 24 10.85 1.86 8.22
CA ALA A 24 9.80 2.87 7.99
C ALA A 24 10.32 4.31 8.07
N SER A 25 11.37 4.55 8.86
CA SER A 25 11.99 5.86 9.05
C SER A 25 12.82 6.36 7.85
N SER A 26 13.02 5.53 6.83
CA SER A 26 13.86 5.89 5.67
C SER A 26 13.18 6.78 4.64
N SER A 27 11.88 7.08 4.77
CA SER A 27 11.14 8.00 3.88
C SER A 27 10.69 9.24 4.63
N ASN A 28 10.89 10.42 4.01
CA ASN A 28 10.41 11.70 4.53
C ASN A 28 9.00 12.05 4.03
N ILE A 29 8.40 11.22 3.17
CA ILE A 29 7.06 11.45 2.61
C ILE A 29 6.03 10.76 3.50
N MET A 30 5.14 11.55 4.08
CA MET A 30 4.07 11.06 4.95
C MET A 30 2.71 11.64 4.54
N PRO A 31 1.64 10.85 4.61
CA PRO A 31 1.60 9.42 4.96
C PRO A 31 2.17 8.54 3.84
N ALA A 32 2.73 7.38 4.20
CA ALA A 32 3.30 6.46 3.21
C ALA A 32 2.24 5.81 2.31
N VAL A 33 1.02 5.62 2.80
CA VAL A 33 -0.13 5.13 2.01
C VAL A 33 -1.24 6.16 2.06
N VAL A 34 -1.79 6.51 0.90
CA VAL A 34 -2.90 7.46 0.75
C VAL A 34 -4.03 6.78 -0.01
N ASN A 35 -5.24 6.84 0.53
CA ASN A 35 -6.44 6.55 -0.25
C ASN A 35 -7.04 7.86 -0.76
N TYR A 36 -7.38 7.91 -2.05
CA TYR A 36 -8.04 9.04 -2.66
C TYR A 36 -9.25 8.58 -3.48
N ARG A 37 -10.45 8.86 -2.98
CA ARG A 37 -11.70 8.51 -3.65
C ARG A 37 -12.14 9.61 -4.60
N VAL A 38 -12.33 9.26 -5.87
CA VAL A 38 -12.89 10.10 -6.94
C VAL A 38 -14.40 9.87 -6.98
N LYS A 39 -15.18 10.67 -6.24
CA LYS A 39 -16.61 10.45 -6.01
C LYS A 39 -17.46 10.48 -7.27
N ASP A 40 -17.04 11.24 -8.27
CA ASP A 40 -17.69 11.41 -9.56
C ASP A 40 -16.97 10.65 -10.70
N GLY A 41 -16.15 9.68 -10.33
CA GLY A 41 -15.49 8.81 -11.30
C GLY A 41 -16.41 7.71 -11.78
N GLU A 42 -16.56 7.61 -13.09
CA GLU A 42 -17.40 6.62 -13.75
C GLU A 42 -16.56 5.80 -14.74
N ARG A 43 -16.70 4.48 -14.61
CA ARG A 43 -16.08 3.56 -15.55
C ARG A 43 -16.90 3.50 -16.84
N THR A 44 -16.28 3.84 -17.96
CA THR A 44 -16.91 3.71 -19.28
C THR A 44 -17.10 2.24 -19.65
N GLY A 45 -18.30 1.85 -20.07
CA GLY A 45 -18.78 0.48 -20.24
C GLY A 45 -17.81 -0.50 -20.91
N SER A 46 -17.70 -0.46 -22.26
CA SER A 46 -16.93 -1.44 -23.04
C SER A 46 -15.41 -1.24 -22.95
N LEU A 47 -14.94 -0.01 -22.83
CA LEU A 47 -13.49 0.33 -22.84
C LEU A 47 -12.81 0.09 -21.50
N LYS A 48 -13.56 -0.04 -20.41
CA LYS A 48 -13.01 -0.19 -19.05
C LYS A 48 -12.00 0.93 -18.70
N THR A 49 -12.36 2.17 -19.01
CA THR A 49 -11.62 3.37 -18.64
C THR A 49 -12.42 4.19 -17.64
N ASN A 50 -11.74 4.96 -16.81
CA ASN A 50 -12.32 5.95 -15.91
C ASN A 50 -11.58 7.27 -16.15
N PRO A 51 -12.09 8.12 -17.08
CA PRO A 51 -11.41 9.35 -17.47
C PRO A 51 -11.25 10.35 -16.32
N ARG A 52 -12.20 10.37 -15.38
CA ARG A 52 -12.14 11.24 -14.22
C ARG A 52 -11.05 10.81 -13.25
N GLU A 53 -10.93 9.52 -13.01
CA GLU A 53 -9.86 8.94 -12.20
C GLU A 53 -8.49 9.19 -12.84
N ALA A 54 -8.37 9.01 -14.17
CA ALA A 54 -7.15 9.30 -14.93
C ALA A 54 -6.73 10.77 -14.79
N ALA A 55 -7.67 11.71 -14.94
CA ALA A 55 -7.43 13.15 -14.78
C ALA A 55 -6.99 13.49 -13.35
N THR A 56 -7.64 12.88 -12.36
CA THR A 56 -7.31 13.08 -10.94
C THR A 56 -5.90 12.58 -10.62
N ILE A 57 -5.50 11.42 -11.12
CA ILE A 57 -4.14 10.88 -10.92
C ILE A 57 -3.09 11.84 -11.47
N VAL A 58 -3.27 12.35 -12.68
CA VAL A 58 -2.30 13.28 -13.28
C VAL A 58 -2.26 14.60 -12.52
N ALA A 59 -3.40 15.12 -12.09
CA ALA A 59 -3.46 16.32 -11.24
C ALA A 59 -2.75 16.14 -9.89
N LEU A 60 -2.97 15.00 -9.21
CA LEU A 60 -2.29 14.67 -7.96
C LEU A 60 -0.78 14.51 -8.16
N MET A 61 -0.36 13.86 -9.23
CA MET A 61 1.06 13.72 -9.58
C MET A 61 1.73 15.09 -9.76
N LYS A 62 1.09 16.01 -10.51
CA LYS A 62 1.58 17.38 -10.68
C LYS A 62 1.68 18.11 -9.35
N ALA A 63 0.64 18.03 -8.52
CA ALA A 63 0.65 18.63 -7.20
C ALA A 63 1.77 18.08 -6.29
N CYS A 64 2.05 16.78 -6.37
CA CYS A 64 3.20 16.19 -5.68
C CYS A 64 4.53 16.76 -6.20
N MET A 65 4.70 16.88 -7.51
CA MET A 65 5.95 17.39 -8.11
C MET A 65 6.27 18.83 -7.73
N GLU A 66 5.27 19.63 -7.37
CA GLU A 66 5.41 21.01 -6.91
C GLU A 66 5.87 21.12 -5.44
N GLN A 67 5.80 20.03 -4.66
CA GLN A 67 6.17 20.04 -3.25
C GLN A 67 7.64 19.67 -3.05
N LYS A 68 8.28 20.27 -2.06
CA LYS A 68 9.71 20.06 -1.74
C LYS A 68 10.04 18.62 -1.35
N GLU A 69 9.12 17.96 -0.67
CA GLU A 69 9.25 16.59 -0.20
C GLU A 69 9.42 15.58 -1.35
N TYR A 70 8.93 15.95 -2.54
CA TYR A 70 9.05 15.13 -3.74
C TYR A 70 10.20 15.55 -4.67
N ALA A 71 11.11 16.42 -4.20
CA ALA A 71 12.25 16.80 -5.00
C ALA A 71 13.11 15.59 -5.39
N GLY A 72 13.38 15.42 -6.68
CA GLY A 72 14.16 14.27 -7.21
C GLY A 72 13.45 12.92 -7.16
N LYS A 73 12.20 12.82 -6.72
CA LYS A 73 11.46 11.55 -6.66
C LYS A 73 10.97 11.11 -8.03
N THR A 74 10.96 9.81 -8.22
CA THR A 74 10.44 9.13 -9.42
C THR A 74 8.97 8.75 -9.23
N PHE A 75 8.20 8.74 -10.33
CA PHE A 75 6.77 8.50 -10.28
C PHE A 75 6.35 7.34 -11.19
N GLY A 76 5.34 6.59 -10.74
CA GLY A 76 4.72 5.55 -11.54
C GLY A 76 3.21 5.53 -11.39
N VAL A 77 2.52 5.10 -12.45
CA VAL A 77 1.08 4.85 -12.43
C VAL A 77 0.80 3.44 -12.90
N ILE A 78 0.07 2.67 -12.08
CA ILE A 78 -0.29 1.29 -12.41
C ILE A 78 -1.82 1.18 -12.50
N SER A 79 -2.33 0.84 -13.69
CA SER A 79 -3.72 0.46 -13.84
C SER A 79 -3.95 -0.96 -13.34
N LEU A 80 -4.92 -1.13 -12.45
CA LEU A 80 -5.34 -2.45 -11.94
C LEU A 80 -6.36 -3.13 -12.87
N LEU A 81 -6.95 -2.39 -13.83
CA LEU A 81 -7.93 -2.91 -14.75
C LEU A 81 -7.73 -2.38 -16.18
N GLY A 82 -7.19 -3.24 -17.05
CA GLY A 82 -7.14 -3.02 -18.50
C GLY A 82 -6.08 -2.02 -18.99
N ASP A 83 -5.67 -2.20 -20.24
CA ASP A 83 -4.65 -1.37 -20.90
C ASP A 83 -5.22 -0.06 -21.45
N ASN A 84 -6.54 0.04 -21.63
CA ASN A 84 -7.15 1.28 -22.11
C ASN A 84 -7.04 2.41 -21.08
N GLN A 85 -7.13 2.08 -19.79
CA GLN A 85 -6.87 3.06 -18.72
C GLN A 85 -5.42 3.54 -18.72
N VAL A 86 -4.47 2.63 -19.00
CA VAL A 86 -3.06 3.01 -19.17
C VAL A 86 -2.90 4.03 -20.29
N LYS A 87 -3.54 3.78 -21.45
CA LYS A 87 -3.50 4.71 -22.60
C LYS A 87 -4.13 6.07 -22.26
N GLU A 88 -5.27 6.07 -21.59
CA GLU A 88 -5.96 7.29 -21.15
C GLU A 88 -5.08 8.12 -20.20
N ILE A 89 -4.43 7.48 -19.24
CA ILE A 89 -3.52 8.16 -18.31
C ILE A 89 -2.27 8.64 -19.04
N GLN A 90 -1.65 7.82 -19.90
CA GLN A 90 -0.45 8.19 -20.64
C GLN A 90 -0.70 9.40 -21.55
N GLN A 91 -1.81 9.43 -22.27
CA GLN A 91 -2.17 10.58 -23.12
C GLN A 91 -2.29 11.88 -22.31
N ARG A 92 -2.80 11.79 -21.07
CA ARG A 92 -2.88 12.95 -20.18
C ARG A 92 -1.51 13.35 -19.65
N ILE A 93 -0.67 12.40 -19.26
CA ILE A 93 0.73 12.68 -18.85
C ILE A 93 1.44 13.42 -19.98
N ASP A 94 1.38 12.92 -21.21
CA ASP A 94 2.05 13.52 -22.37
C ASP A 94 1.54 14.93 -22.71
N LYS A 95 0.27 15.19 -22.43
CA LYS A 95 -0.37 16.49 -22.69
C LYS A 95 -0.15 17.52 -21.58
N GLU A 96 -0.13 17.08 -20.32
CA GLU A 96 -0.25 17.96 -19.15
C GLU A 96 1.05 18.10 -18.35
N ILE A 97 2.05 17.24 -18.58
CA ILE A 97 3.36 17.28 -17.90
C ILE A 97 4.45 17.59 -18.92
N ASP A 98 5.36 18.50 -18.59
CA ASP A 98 6.49 18.84 -19.43
C ASP A 98 7.37 17.59 -19.70
N SER A 99 7.80 17.41 -20.93
CA SER A 99 8.63 16.27 -21.32
C SER A 99 9.95 16.18 -20.53
N LYS A 100 10.50 17.32 -20.11
CA LYS A 100 11.68 17.38 -19.24
C LYS A 100 11.40 16.76 -17.87
N ASP A 101 10.21 17.02 -17.32
CA ASP A 101 9.79 16.45 -16.04
C ASP A 101 9.50 14.97 -16.17
N ILE A 102 8.89 14.53 -17.28
CA ILE A 102 8.67 13.10 -17.55
C ILE A 102 10.00 12.34 -17.50
N VAL A 103 11.03 12.85 -18.16
CA VAL A 103 12.36 12.25 -18.18
C VAL A 103 13.06 12.37 -16.82
N ALA A 104 13.10 13.56 -16.23
CA ALA A 104 13.81 13.82 -14.98
C ALA A 104 13.23 13.03 -13.79
N ARG A 105 11.91 12.84 -13.78
CA ARG A 105 11.18 12.08 -12.75
C ARG A 105 11.01 10.60 -13.08
N ASN A 106 11.56 10.15 -14.23
CA ASN A 106 11.44 8.76 -14.71
C ASN A 106 9.99 8.25 -14.62
N ILE A 107 9.04 9.06 -15.15
CA ILE A 107 7.62 8.74 -15.05
C ILE A 107 7.32 7.52 -15.92
N LEU A 108 6.67 6.51 -15.34
CA LEU A 108 6.26 5.29 -16.02
C LEU A 108 4.76 5.08 -15.78
N CYS A 109 4.01 4.86 -16.85
CA CYS A 109 2.61 4.46 -16.79
C CYS A 109 2.45 3.08 -17.44
N GLY A 110 1.74 2.17 -16.77
CA GLY A 110 1.57 0.81 -17.26
C GLY A 110 0.57 -0.02 -16.45
N ASN A 111 0.49 -1.29 -16.79
CA ASN A 111 -0.17 -2.29 -15.96
C ASN A 111 0.85 -2.98 -15.02
N SER A 112 0.40 -3.90 -14.18
CA SER A 112 1.28 -4.59 -13.23
C SER A 112 2.40 -5.40 -13.90
N ALA A 113 2.19 -5.88 -15.13
CA ALA A 113 3.23 -6.63 -15.86
C ALA A 113 4.37 -5.70 -16.32
N ASN A 114 4.06 -4.47 -16.73
CA ASN A 114 5.06 -3.47 -17.10
C ASN A 114 5.96 -3.06 -15.93
N PHE A 115 5.48 -3.23 -14.70
CA PHE A 115 6.23 -2.95 -13.47
C PHE A 115 6.90 -4.17 -12.85
N GLN A 116 6.93 -5.30 -13.53
CA GLN A 116 7.61 -6.48 -13.00
C GLN A 116 9.13 -6.25 -13.00
N GLY A 117 9.72 -6.18 -11.80
CA GLY A 117 11.14 -5.85 -11.61
C GLY A 117 11.45 -4.34 -11.55
N ASP A 118 10.45 -3.49 -11.78
CA ASP A 118 10.59 -2.03 -11.76
C ASP A 118 9.95 -1.40 -10.52
N GLU A 119 10.49 -0.33 -10.01
CA GLU A 119 10.01 0.39 -8.82
C GLU A 119 10.09 1.90 -9.03
N ARG A 120 9.21 2.66 -8.34
CA ARG A 120 9.27 4.13 -8.27
C ARG A 120 9.16 4.58 -6.83
N ASP A 121 9.62 5.79 -6.55
CA ASP A 121 9.50 6.35 -5.21
C ASP A 121 8.03 6.55 -4.85
N VAL A 122 7.23 7.06 -5.78
CA VAL A 122 5.80 7.29 -5.63
C VAL A 122 5.03 6.51 -6.69
N ILE A 123 4.07 5.69 -6.27
CA ILE A 123 3.18 4.92 -7.15
C ILE A 123 1.73 5.35 -6.94
N PHE A 124 1.03 5.61 -8.04
CA PHE A 124 -0.41 5.77 -8.09
C PHE A 124 -1.05 4.51 -8.66
N LEU A 125 -1.95 3.90 -7.92
CA LEU A 125 -2.78 2.78 -8.41
C LEU A 125 -4.11 3.34 -8.89
N SER A 126 -4.47 3.05 -10.13
CA SER A 126 -5.78 3.33 -10.73
C SER A 126 -6.65 2.10 -10.62
N MET A 127 -7.74 2.17 -9.84
CA MET A 127 -8.66 1.05 -9.63
C MET A 127 -9.63 0.88 -10.79
N VAL A 128 -9.99 1.96 -11.45
CA VAL A 128 -10.85 2.08 -12.65
C VAL A 128 -12.33 1.80 -12.41
N ASP A 129 -12.66 0.78 -11.60
CA ASP A 129 -14.04 0.38 -11.34
C ASP A 129 -14.85 1.47 -10.65
N SER A 130 -16.11 1.60 -11.06
CA SER A 130 -17.14 2.42 -10.42
C SER A 130 -18.42 1.62 -10.29
N ASN A 131 -19.33 2.06 -9.45
CA ASN A 131 -20.63 1.44 -9.26
C ASN A 131 -21.76 2.44 -9.57
N GLU A 132 -22.40 2.26 -10.71
CA GLU A 132 -23.54 3.08 -11.14
C GLU A 132 -24.90 2.41 -10.81
N LYS A 133 -24.86 1.19 -10.27
CA LYS A 133 -26.05 0.37 -9.99
C LYS A 133 -26.40 0.35 -8.51
N SER A 134 -27.65 0.07 -8.21
CA SER A 134 -28.06 -0.24 -6.84
C SER A 134 -27.50 -1.59 -6.42
N GLY A 135 -26.86 -1.63 -5.23
CA GLY A 135 -26.29 -2.83 -4.64
C GLY A 135 -24.83 -3.11 -5.05
N PRO A 136 -24.17 -4.03 -4.36
CA PRO A 136 -22.74 -4.25 -4.52
C PRO A 136 -22.38 -4.90 -5.87
N LEU A 137 -21.22 -4.53 -6.38
CA LEU A 137 -20.64 -5.12 -7.60
C LEU A 137 -20.42 -6.63 -7.44
N PRO A 138 -20.35 -7.38 -8.57
CA PRO A 138 -19.88 -8.75 -8.56
C PRO A 138 -18.52 -8.84 -7.87
N MET A 139 -18.38 -9.78 -6.96
CA MET A 139 -17.17 -9.94 -6.13
C MET A 139 -15.95 -10.26 -7.01
N MET A 140 -14.90 -9.47 -6.85
CA MET A 140 -13.59 -9.78 -7.43
C MET A 140 -12.82 -10.70 -6.49
N THR A 141 -12.65 -11.95 -6.92
CA THR A 141 -11.82 -12.95 -6.25
C THR A 141 -10.40 -12.96 -6.83
N TYR A 142 -9.61 -13.98 -6.55
CA TYR A 142 -8.24 -14.07 -7.05
C TYR A 142 -8.13 -14.29 -8.57
N GLY A 143 -9.22 -14.69 -9.23
CA GLY A 143 -9.25 -14.99 -10.66
C GLY A 143 -8.68 -16.37 -11.01
N VAL A 144 -8.72 -16.72 -12.29
CA VAL A 144 -8.11 -17.95 -12.80
C VAL A 144 -6.60 -17.86 -12.60
N ASP A 145 -5.97 -18.93 -12.09
CA ASP A 145 -4.54 -19.00 -11.78
C ASP A 145 -4.04 -17.84 -10.91
N ASP A 146 -4.88 -17.34 -10.02
CA ASP A 146 -4.57 -16.21 -9.15
C ASP A 146 -4.19 -14.90 -9.89
N ALA A 147 -4.66 -14.72 -11.11
CA ALA A 147 -4.23 -13.60 -11.96
C ALA A 147 -4.49 -12.23 -11.32
N TYR A 148 -5.64 -12.04 -10.67
CA TYR A 148 -5.93 -10.78 -9.96
C TYR A 148 -5.10 -10.64 -8.70
N ARG A 149 -4.93 -11.71 -7.92
CA ARG A 149 -4.06 -11.71 -6.74
C ARG A 149 -2.63 -11.31 -7.08
N LYS A 150 -2.05 -11.93 -8.12
CA LYS A 150 -0.70 -11.60 -8.61
C LYS A 150 -0.60 -10.13 -9.05
N ARG A 151 -1.60 -9.64 -9.78
CA ARG A 151 -1.66 -8.24 -10.24
C ARG A 151 -1.64 -7.25 -9.09
N TYR A 152 -2.51 -7.44 -8.10
CA TYR A 152 -2.59 -6.57 -6.92
C TYR A 152 -1.33 -6.64 -6.05
N ASN A 153 -0.78 -7.84 -5.89
CA ASN A 153 0.46 -8.06 -5.16
C ASN A 153 1.65 -7.31 -5.80
N VAL A 154 1.83 -7.44 -7.11
CA VAL A 154 2.87 -6.70 -7.82
C VAL A 154 2.65 -5.21 -7.67
N ALA A 155 1.45 -4.70 -7.98
CA ALA A 155 1.15 -3.28 -7.95
C ALA A 155 1.44 -2.64 -6.58
N ALA A 156 0.95 -3.24 -5.50
CA ALA A 156 1.12 -2.71 -4.15
C ALA A 156 2.57 -2.73 -3.65
N SER A 157 3.43 -3.58 -4.24
CA SER A 157 4.84 -3.73 -3.83
C SER A 157 5.82 -2.84 -4.61
N ARG A 158 5.36 -2.04 -5.57
CA ARG A 158 6.22 -1.24 -6.47
C ARG A 158 6.62 0.14 -5.92
N ALA A 159 5.95 0.61 -4.87
CA ALA A 159 6.30 1.87 -4.23
C ALA A 159 7.53 1.73 -3.32
N ARG A 160 8.41 2.73 -3.35
CA ARG A 160 9.55 2.84 -2.42
C ARG A 160 9.21 3.71 -1.21
N ASP A 161 8.56 4.86 -1.44
CA ASP A 161 8.31 5.88 -0.41
C ASP A 161 6.83 6.16 -0.19
N GLN A 162 6.00 6.17 -1.25
CA GLN A 162 4.57 6.45 -1.10
C GLN A 162 3.72 5.70 -2.12
N LEU A 163 2.60 5.17 -1.66
CA LEU A 163 1.57 4.51 -2.44
C LEU A 163 0.26 5.27 -2.37
N TRP A 164 -0.26 5.70 -3.51
CA TRP A 164 -1.60 6.25 -3.66
C TRP A 164 -2.54 5.20 -4.22
N VAL A 165 -3.63 4.93 -3.54
CA VAL A 165 -4.74 4.11 -4.04
C VAL A 165 -5.84 5.07 -4.46
N VAL A 166 -6.02 5.21 -5.78
CA VAL A 166 -7.04 6.08 -6.37
C VAL A 166 -8.17 5.20 -6.86
N ASP A 167 -9.37 5.47 -6.37
CA ASP A 167 -10.55 4.67 -6.65
C ASP A 167 -11.83 5.53 -6.80
N SER A 168 -12.87 4.95 -7.35
CA SER A 168 -14.19 5.59 -7.53
C SER A 168 -15.30 4.78 -6.83
N LEU A 169 -14.94 3.97 -5.83
CA LEU A 169 -15.84 3.05 -5.14
C LEU A 169 -16.12 3.47 -3.70
N ASP A 170 -17.31 3.19 -3.21
CA ASP A 170 -17.60 3.15 -1.78
C ASP A 170 -17.37 1.73 -1.26
N ALA A 171 -16.29 1.53 -0.50
CA ALA A 171 -15.93 0.21 -0.03
C ALA A 171 -17.01 -0.43 0.88
N ALA A 172 -17.88 0.37 1.49
CA ALA A 172 -18.93 -0.13 2.38
C ALA A 172 -20.17 -0.58 1.62
N SER A 173 -20.59 0.19 0.60
CA SER A 173 -21.84 -0.07 -0.14
C SER A 173 -21.62 -0.82 -1.46
N ASP A 174 -20.50 -0.58 -2.15
CA ASP A 174 -20.27 -1.07 -3.49
C ASP A 174 -19.56 -2.42 -3.55
N LEU A 175 -18.92 -2.83 -2.46
CA LEU A 175 -18.09 -4.03 -2.42
C LEU A 175 -18.49 -5.00 -1.32
N LYS A 176 -18.49 -6.29 -1.66
CA LYS A 176 -18.77 -7.37 -0.70
C LYS A 176 -17.56 -7.64 0.21
N PRO A 177 -17.79 -8.15 1.45
CA PRO A 177 -16.71 -8.67 2.27
C PRO A 177 -15.88 -9.72 1.51
N GLY A 178 -14.54 -9.61 1.58
CA GLY A 178 -13.63 -10.52 0.86
C GLY A 178 -13.29 -10.10 -0.57
N ASP A 179 -13.94 -9.09 -1.14
CA ASP A 179 -13.59 -8.53 -2.45
C ASP A 179 -12.15 -7.98 -2.43
N LEU A 180 -11.38 -8.30 -3.44
CA LEU A 180 -9.97 -7.91 -3.53
C LEU A 180 -9.77 -6.38 -3.58
N ARG A 181 -10.70 -5.67 -4.25
CA ARG A 181 -10.72 -4.19 -4.30
C ARG A 181 -10.97 -3.62 -2.90
N LYS A 182 -11.96 -4.18 -2.19
CA LYS A 182 -12.26 -3.79 -0.82
C LYS A 182 -11.05 -3.97 0.10
N ARG A 183 -10.37 -5.10 0.01
CA ARG A 183 -9.16 -5.36 0.81
C ARG A 183 -8.08 -4.30 0.58
N LEU A 184 -7.86 -3.86 -0.66
CA LEU A 184 -6.87 -2.83 -0.97
C LEU A 184 -7.30 -1.46 -0.46
N ILE A 185 -8.58 -1.08 -0.62
CA ILE A 185 -9.13 0.18 -0.13
C ILE A 185 -9.05 0.23 1.40
N ASP A 186 -9.58 -0.80 2.09
CA ASP A 186 -9.57 -0.89 3.55
C ASP A 186 -8.13 -0.81 4.09
N TYR A 187 -7.20 -1.53 3.45
CA TYR A 187 -5.78 -1.46 3.80
C TYR A 187 -5.23 -0.04 3.62
N SER A 188 -5.52 0.62 2.50
CA SER A 188 -5.02 1.97 2.22
C SER A 188 -5.58 3.03 3.18
N MET A 189 -6.79 2.85 3.67
CA MET A 189 -7.42 3.73 4.65
C MET A 189 -6.84 3.56 6.06
N ASN A 190 -6.48 2.35 6.46
CA ASN A 190 -5.90 2.08 7.78
C ASN A 190 -4.83 0.97 7.78
N PRO A 191 -3.65 1.22 7.19
CA PRO A 191 -2.60 0.21 7.06
C PRO A 191 -2.08 -0.32 8.40
N LYS A 192 -2.14 0.51 9.45
CA LYS A 192 -1.67 0.14 10.79
C LYS A 192 -2.57 -0.88 11.50
N ALA A 193 -3.87 -0.88 11.21
CA ALA A 193 -4.79 -1.85 11.79
C ALA A 193 -4.42 -3.28 11.38
N PHE A 194 -4.09 -3.47 10.12
CA PHE A 194 -3.69 -4.78 9.58
C PHE A 194 -2.36 -5.29 10.14
N SER A 195 -1.40 -4.38 10.38
CA SER A 195 -0.15 -4.76 11.07
C SER A 195 -0.37 -5.12 12.54
N ASN A 196 -1.31 -4.48 13.21
CA ASN A 196 -1.63 -4.76 14.62
C ASN A 196 -2.43 -6.05 14.82
N GLU A 197 -3.34 -6.37 13.91
CA GLU A 197 -4.06 -7.66 13.94
C GLU A 197 -3.11 -8.83 13.78
N HIS A 198 -2.13 -8.68 12.91
CA HIS A 198 -1.11 -9.70 12.71
C HIS A 198 -0.20 -9.85 13.93
N ARG A 199 0.26 -8.75 14.53
CA ARG A 199 1.00 -8.78 15.80
C ARG A 199 0.22 -9.44 16.94
N LYS A 200 -1.12 -9.38 16.92
CA LYS A 200 -1.95 -10.13 17.91
C LYS A 200 -1.99 -11.63 17.64
N ILE A 201 -1.84 -12.06 16.39
CA ILE A 201 -1.82 -13.48 16.01
C ILE A 201 -0.41 -14.09 16.27
N GLU A 202 0.65 -13.31 16.06
CA GLU A 202 2.03 -13.71 16.39
C GLU A 202 2.39 -13.58 17.88
N LYS A 203 1.50 -12.99 18.71
CA LYS A 203 1.64 -12.91 20.17
C LYS A 203 1.35 -14.24 20.87
N LYS A 204 2.01 -15.30 20.46
CA LYS A 204 2.34 -16.41 21.34
C LYS A 204 3.77 -16.19 21.76
N SER A 205 3.97 -15.86 23.04
CA SER A 205 5.27 -16.01 23.68
C SER A 205 5.81 -17.38 23.27
N GLU A 206 7.01 -17.42 22.72
CA GLU A 206 7.62 -18.68 22.28
C GLU A 206 7.93 -19.58 23.48
N SER A 207 7.93 -19.01 24.69
CA SER A 207 8.09 -19.78 25.94
C SER A 207 7.30 -19.19 27.12
N PRO A 208 6.86 -20.03 28.07
CA PRO A 208 6.29 -19.58 29.36
C PRO A 208 7.25 -18.69 30.16
N PHE A 209 8.56 -18.83 29.94
CA PHE A 209 9.60 -18.03 30.58
C PHE A 209 9.56 -16.56 30.09
N GLU A 210 9.49 -16.33 28.79
CA GLU A 210 9.35 -14.99 28.24
C GLU A 210 8.10 -14.27 28.75
N GLU A 211 6.97 -14.99 28.85
CA GLU A 211 5.73 -14.45 29.40
C GLU A 211 5.85 -14.04 30.87
N ALA A 212 6.54 -14.86 31.67
CA ALA A 212 6.82 -14.58 33.09
C ALA A 212 7.74 -13.35 33.24
N VAL A 213 8.78 -13.22 32.40
CA VAL A 213 9.69 -12.07 32.41
C VAL A 213 8.96 -10.79 32.00
N ALA A 214 8.19 -10.84 30.94
CA ALA A 214 7.41 -9.68 30.46
C ALA A 214 6.42 -9.19 31.54
N LYS A 215 5.73 -10.12 32.22
CA LYS A 215 4.81 -9.79 33.30
C LYS A 215 5.52 -9.13 34.49
N ASN A 216 6.64 -9.70 34.96
CA ASN A 216 7.40 -9.13 36.08
C ASN A 216 7.90 -7.71 35.76
N LEU A 217 8.39 -7.46 34.55
CA LEU A 217 8.84 -6.14 34.13
C LEU A 217 7.67 -5.15 34.03
N PHE A 218 6.52 -5.59 33.54
CA PHE A 218 5.30 -4.78 33.50
C PHE A 218 4.84 -4.39 34.92
N ASP A 219 4.85 -5.35 35.87
CA ASP A 219 4.50 -5.11 37.25
C ASP A 219 5.49 -4.13 37.94
N CYS A 220 6.74 -4.05 37.47
CA CYS A 220 7.73 -3.05 37.86
C CYS A 220 7.55 -1.67 37.20
N GLY A 221 6.52 -1.49 36.37
CA GLY A 221 6.20 -0.20 35.75
C GLY A 221 6.90 0.09 34.41
N TYR A 222 7.50 -0.92 33.79
CA TYR A 222 8.05 -0.81 32.46
C TYR A 222 6.97 -1.03 31.40
N HIS A 223 7.04 -0.28 30.30
CA HIS A 223 6.24 -0.58 29.12
C HIS A 223 6.99 -1.63 28.29
N ILE A 224 6.39 -2.81 28.13
CA ILE A 224 7.02 -3.94 27.46
C ILE A 224 6.46 -4.10 26.06
N VAL A 225 7.35 -4.17 25.08
CA VAL A 225 7.03 -4.55 23.71
C VAL A 225 7.72 -5.88 23.42
N GLN A 226 6.94 -6.94 23.28
CA GLN A 226 7.44 -8.27 22.95
C GLN A 226 7.71 -8.37 21.45
N GLN A 227 8.70 -9.19 21.08
CA GLN A 227 9.04 -9.50 19.71
C GLN A 227 9.33 -8.24 18.87
N TRP A 228 10.24 -7.41 19.37
CA TRP A 228 10.64 -6.18 18.72
C TRP A 228 11.51 -6.46 17.48
N GLU A 229 11.10 -5.99 16.31
CA GLU A 229 11.84 -6.18 15.08
C GLU A 229 12.76 -4.99 14.78
N VAL A 230 14.03 -5.31 14.49
CA VAL A 230 15.05 -4.35 14.03
C VAL A 230 15.68 -4.91 12.76
N GLY A 231 15.27 -4.39 11.60
CA GLY A 231 15.71 -4.92 10.32
C GLY A 231 15.34 -6.39 10.13
N ALA A 232 16.33 -7.26 9.93
CA ALA A 232 16.15 -8.71 9.80
C ALA A 232 16.19 -9.46 11.13
N TYR A 233 16.45 -8.76 12.24
CA TYR A 233 16.57 -9.35 13.58
C TYR A 233 15.31 -9.14 14.39
N ARG A 234 15.04 -10.07 15.30
CA ARG A 234 13.93 -10.03 16.22
C ARG A 234 14.48 -10.12 17.63
N ILE A 235 14.12 -9.16 18.47
CA ILE A 235 14.48 -9.11 19.88
C ILE A 235 13.28 -9.63 20.67
N ASP A 236 13.46 -10.55 21.59
CA ASP A 236 12.38 -11.20 22.33
C ASP A 236 11.49 -10.18 23.04
N MET A 237 12.07 -9.17 23.65
CA MET A 237 11.32 -8.04 24.20
C MET A 237 12.16 -6.78 24.36
N VAL A 238 11.49 -5.62 24.35
CA VAL A 238 12.08 -4.32 24.66
C VAL A 238 11.32 -3.70 25.83
N ALA A 239 12.03 -3.39 26.89
CA ALA A 239 11.50 -2.63 28.02
C ALA A 239 11.74 -1.15 27.82
N LEU A 240 10.67 -0.34 27.84
CA LEU A 240 10.70 1.10 27.67
C LEU A 240 10.40 1.79 29.00
N TYR A 241 11.25 2.73 29.39
CA TYR A 241 11.03 3.55 30.59
C TYR A 241 11.53 4.97 30.35
N LYS A 242 10.62 5.95 30.42
CA LYS A 242 10.90 7.35 30.06
C LYS A 242 11.52 7.44 28.66
N ASN A 243 12.78 7.88 28.55
CA ASN A 243 13.50 8.05 27.28
C ASN A 243 14.53 6.94 27.03
N SER A 244 14.45 5.83 27.76
CA SER A 244 15.39 4.71 27.63
C SER A 244 14.68 3.46 27.12
N ALA A 245 15.37 2.68 26.29
CA ALA A 245 14.94 1.38 25.81
C ALA A 245 16.02 0.35 26.10
N VAL A 246 15.63 -0.81 26.59
CA VAL A 246 16.52 -1.94 26.88
C VAL A 246 16.01 -3.16 26.11
N ALA A 247 16.88 -3.74 25.27
CA ALA A 247 16.63 -5.00 24.60
C ALA A 247 16.88 -6.16 25.56
N ILE A 248 15.99 -7.15 25.53
CA ILE A 248 16.05 -8.33 26.40
C ILE A 248 15.86 -9.56 25.52
N GLU A 249 16.81 -10.46 25.57
CA GLU A 249 16.79 -11.79 24.96
C GLU A 249 16.62 -12.84 26.07
N CYS A 250 15.75 -13.83 25.86
CA CYS A 250 15.40 -14.85 26.85
C CYS A 250 15.84 -16.27 26.44
#